data_59a664fc9e10011b3cb0630eee9b44d4
#
_entry.id   59a664fc9e10011b3cb0630eee9b44d4
#
_cell.length_a   1.000
_cell.length_b   1.000
_cell.length_c   1.000
_cell.angle_alpha   90.00
_cell.angle_beta   90.00
_cell.angle_gamma   90.00
#
_symmetry.space_group_name_H-M   'P 1'
#
loop_
_entity.id
_entity.type
_entity.pdbx_description
1 polymer ?
#
loop_
_entity_poly.entity_id
_entity_poly.type
_entity_poly.pdbx_seq_one_letter_code
_entity_poly.pdbx_strand_id
1 'polypeptide(L)'
;EISSVNGNVSLDHHAHAEQVSIVNGDLDIEQHVNLRAIDIVNGDINAGDHLQVRAGIATVNGDINLHKNSQIENSITSVNGDINLVGVTVKEDIETLNGDVNLSDMSVIFGDITYKKPDSKWFDSDDKPTLTIDKTVKIHGSIILNRPVSLVFENPAHHQKVVESYHVEQ
;
A
#
# COMPACT_ATOMS: atom_id res chain seq x y z
N GLU A 1 19.94 -10.71 -2.85
CA GLU A 1 19.40 -9.66 -3.71
C GLU A 1 18.94 -10.26 -5.03
N ILE A 2 17.75 -9.86 -5.49
CA ILE A 2 17.15 -10.29 -6.75
C ILE A 2 16.85 -9.02 -7.54
N SER A 3 17.31 -8.94 -8.78
CA SER A 3 17.09 -7.78 -9.64
C SER A 3 16.64 -8.21 -11.03
N SER A 4 15.58 -7.58 -11.55
CA SER A 4 15.10 -7.75 -12.93
C SER A 4 14.85 -6.39 -13.58
N VAL A 5 15.30 -6.23 -14.82
CA VAL A 5 14.98 -5.02 -15.61
C VAL A 5 13.72 -5.27 -16.44
N ASN A 6 13.61 -6.44 -17.04
CA ASN A 6 12.43 -6.84 -17.81
C ASN A 6 12.14 -8.31 -17.54
N GLY A 7 11.01 -8.59 -16.97
CA GLY A 7 10.54 -9.94 -16.68
C GLY A 7 10.09 -10.11 -15.22
N ASN A 8 9.14 -10.99 -15.06
CA ASN A 8 8.52 -11.28 -13.78
C ASN A 8 9.47 -12.08 -12.88
N VAL A 9 9.30 -11.91 -11.59
CA VAL A 9 10.00 -12.68 -10.56
C VAL A 9 8.96 -13.46 -9.77
N SER A 10 9.22 -14.74 -9.56
CA SER A 10 8.40 -15.60 -8.71
C SER A 10 9.22 -16.12 -7.55
N LEU A 11 8.67 -16.02 -6.35
CA LEU A 11 9.28 -16.53 -5.12
C LEU A 11 8.44 -17.67 -4.56
N ASP A 12 9.04 -18.85 -4.53
CA ASP A 12 8.38 -20.04 -4.00
C ASP A 12 8.20 -20.02 -2.48
N HIS A 13 7.40 -20.94 -1.98
CA HIS A 13 7.15 -21.10 -0.54
C HIS A 13 8.44 -21.11 0.29
N HIS A 14 8.42 -20.39 1.40
CA HIS A 14 9.54 -20.28 2.33
C HIS A 14 10.81 -19.65 1.76
N ALA A 15 10.71 -18.95 0.62
CA ALA A 15 11.85 -18.22 0.05
C ALA A 15 12.33 -17.11 1.00
N HIS A 16 13.64 -16.86 0.97
CA HIS A 16 14.28 -15.77 1.70
C HIS A 16 15.13 -14.94 0.76
N ALA A 17 14.95 -13.63 0.74
CA ALA A 17 15.81 -12.71 0.02
C ALA A 17 16.01 -11.40 0.79
N GLU A 18 17.12 -10.72 0.54
CA GLU A 18 17.34 -9.40 1.13
C GLU A 18 16.49 -8.36 0.41
N GLN A 19 16.69 -8.16 -0.87
CA GLN A 19 16.00 -7.16 -1.66
C GLN A 19 15.53 -7.74 -2.98
N VAL A 20 14.32 -7.37 -3.39
CA VAL A 20 13.79 -7.62 -4.73
C VAL A 20 13.59 -6.27 -5.41
N SER A 21 14.24 -6.09 -6.56
CA SER A 21 14.15 -4.85 -7.34
C SER A 21 13.77 -5.17 -8.79
N ILE A 22 12.64 -4.64 -9.25
CA ILE A 22 12.11 -4.89 -10.60
C ILE A 22 11.81 -3.55 -11.28
N VAL A 23 12.26 -3.38 -12.52
CA VAL A 23 11.93 -2.19 -13.31
C VAL A 23 10.66 -2.40 -14.12
N ASN A 24 10.57 -3.49 -14.87
CA ASN A 24 9.35 -3.84 -15.64
C ASN A 24 9.06 -5.33 -15.47
N GLY A 25 8.00 -5.66 -14.79
CA GLY A 25 7.58 -7.03 -14.52
C GLY A 25 6.91 -7.16 -13.16
N ASP A 26 6.17 -8.19 -12.99
CA ASP A 26 5.42 -8.47 -11.77
C ASP A 26 6.24 -9.30 -10.78
N LEU A 27 5.87 -9.20 -9.52
CA LEU A 27 6.41 -10.00 -8.44
C LEU A 27 5.31 -10.88 -7.86
N ASP A 28 5.41 -12.16 -8.10
CA ASP A 28 4.52 -13.17 -7.52
C ASP A 28 5.23 -13.86 -6.35
N ILE A 29 4.62 -13.80 -5.18
CA ILE A 29 5.17 -14.30 -3.92
C ILE A 29 4.23 -15.37 -3.36
N GLU A 30 4.73 -16.57 -3.20
CA GLU A 30 4.00 -17.65 -2.53
C GLU A 30 3.97 -17.44 -1.01
N GLN A 31 3.47 -18.44 -0.27
CA GLN A 31 3.29 -18.32 1.18
C GLN A 31 4.59 -18.44 1.98
N HIS A 32 4.60 -17.82 3.17
CA HIS A 32 5.71 -17.91 4.14
C HIS A 32 7.06 -17.38 3.62
N VAL A 33 7.05 -16.35 2.81
CA VAL A 33 8.25 -15.72 2.27
C VAL A 33 8.74 -14.62 3.19
N ASN A 34 10.05 -14.50 3.34
CA ASN A 34 10.69 -13.46 4.14
C ASN A 34 11.63 -12.63 3.28
N LEU A 35 11.37 -11.32 3.24
CA LEU A 35 12.13 -10.34 2.49
C LEU A 35 12.61 -9.20 3.41
N ARG A 36 13.66 -8.51 3.02
CA ARG A 36 14.01 -7.24 3.63
C ARG A 36 13.24 -6.09 2.98
N ALA A 37 13.31 -5.95 1.66
CA ALA A 37 12.68 -4.86 0.93
C ALA A 37 12.17 -5.30 -0.44
N ILE A 38 11.14 -4.60 -0.95
CA ILE A 38 10.59 -4.75 -2.29
C ILE A 38 10.51 -3.38 -2.94
N ASP A 39 11.14 -3.23 -4.12
CA ASP A 39 11.13 -2.00 -4.92
C ASP A 39 10.75 -2.33 -6.38
N ILE A 40 9.60 -1.82 -6.84
CA ILE A 40 9.13 -2.06 -8.21
C ILE A 40 8.81 -0.73 -8.88
N VAL A 41 9.21 -0.57 -10.14
CA VAL A 41 8.89 0.63 -10.91
C VAL A 41 7.60 0.44 -11.71
N ASN A 42 7.52 -0.62 -12.52
CA ASN A 42 6.33 -0.93 -13.30
C ASN A 42 6.00 -2.41 -13.18
N GLY A 43 4.92 -2.74 -12.54
CA GLY A 43 4.44 -4.11 -12.33
C GLY A 43 3.77 -4.27 -10.97
N ASP A 44 3.00 -5.31 -10.85
CA ASP A 44 2.21 -5.60 -9.67
C ASP A 44 2.97 -6.48 -8.67
N ILE A 45 2.61 -6.33 -7.40
CA ILE A 45 3.06 -7.19 -6.31
C ILE A 45 1.87 -8.04 -5.87
N ASN A 46 1.97 -9.34 -6.05
CA ASN A 46 0.96 -10.30 -5.61
C ASN A 46 1.58 -11.24 -4.59
N ALA A 47 1.19 -11.12 -3.35
CA ALA A 47 1.75 -11.93 -2.28
C ALA A 47 0.68 -12.83 -1.63
N GLY A 48 1.03 -14.08 -1.45
CA GLY A 48 0.25 -15.03 -0.66
C GLY A 48 0.31 -14.72 0.84
N ASP A 49 -0.23 -15.63 1.63
CA ASP A 49 -0.32 -15.48 3.08
C ASP A 49 1.06 -15.53 3.77
N HIS A 50 1.18 -14.89 4.93
CA HIS A 50 2.38 -14.94 5.78
C HIS A 50 3.64 -14.36 5.12
N LEU A 51 3.52 -13.33 4.28
CA LEU A 51 4.66 -12.56 3.81
C LEU A 51 5.23 -11.73 4.98
N GLN A 52 6.54 -11.71 5.13
CA GLN A 52 7.23 -10.82 6.06
C GLN A 52 8.22 -9.92 5.33
N VAL A 53 8.06 -8.59 5.49
CA VAL A 53 8.96 -7.59 4.90
C VAL A 53 9.49 -6.68 6.00
N ARG A 54 10.81 -6.63 6.18
CA ARG A 54 11.45 -5.93 7.30
C ARG A 54 11.70 -4.45 7.07
N ALA A 55 11.95 -4.02 5.82
CA ALA A 55 12.27 -2.61 5.54
C ALA A 55 11.13 -1.86 4.84
N GLY A 56 10.27 -2.53 4.09
CA GLY A 56 9.12 -1.89 3.45
C GLY A 56 8.93 -2.26 1.99
N ILE A 57 7.89 -1.70 1.41
CA ILE A 57 7.48 -1.94 0.02
C ILE A 57 7.32 -0.61 -0.68
N ALA A 58 7.94 -0.44 -1.85
CA ALA A 58 7.81 0.74 -2.68
C ALA A 58 7.47 0.35 -4.13
N THR A 59 6.44 0.99 -4.70
CA THR A 59 6.10 0.87 -6.12
C THR A 59 5.85 2.24 -6.73
N VAL A 60 6.10 2.36 -8.03
CA VAL A 60 5.77 3.58 -8.77
C VAL A 60 4.49 3.38 -9.57
N ASN A 61 4.40 2.34 -10.38
CA ASN A 61 3.22 2.02 -11.17
C ASN A 61 2.91 0.53 -11.04
N GLY A 62 1.80 0.20 -10.46
CA GLY A 62 1.33 -1.15 -10.24
C GLY A 62 0.71 -1.35 -8.87
N ASP A 63 -0.10 -2.35 -8.77
CA ASP A 63 -0.88 -2.63 -7.58
C ASP A 63 -0.09 -3.45 -6.56
N ILE A 64 -0.41 -3.24 -5.30
CA ILE A 64 0.13 -4.00 -4.16
C ILE A 64 -1.01 -4.83 -3.56
N ASN A 65 -0.94 -6.14 -3.75
CA ASN A 65 -1.94 -7.09 -3.24
C ASN A 65 -1.28 -8.00 -2.20
N LEU A 66 -1.62 -7.78 -0.92
CA LEU A 66 -1.09 -8.56 0.19
C LEU A 66 -2.22 -9.30 0.92
N HIS A 67 -1.94 -10.54 1.31
CA HIS A 67 -2.90 -11.44 1.92
C HIS A 67 -2.59 -11.72 3.40
N LYS A 68 -3.44 -12.58 3.99
CA LYS A 68 -3.55 -12.80 5.43
C LYS A 68 -2.25 -13.10 6.15
N ASN A 69 -2.17 -12.58 7.36
CA ASN A 69 -1.04 -12.79 8.27
C ASN A 69 0.30 -12.26 7.73
N SER A 70 0.25 -11.40 6.71
CA SER A 70 1.43 -10.71 6.22
C SER A 70 1.79 -9.55 7.14
N GLN A 71 3.07 -9.30 7.31
CA GLN A 71 3.60 -8.30 8.22
C GLN A 71 4.67 -7.45 7.55
N ILE A 72 4.45 -6.15 7.54
CA ILE A 72 5.37 -5.16 7.00
C ILE A 72 5.88 -4.32 8.17
N GLU A 73 7.17 -4.44 8.48
CA GLU A 73 7.76 -3.78 9.65
C GLU A 73 8.05 -2.29 9.42
N ASN A 74 7.99 -1.82 8.19
CA ASN A 74 8.16 -0.42 7.81
C ASN A 74 6.99 0.03 6.95
N SER A 75 7.17 1.05 6.12
CA SER A 75 6.10 1.67 5.35
C SER A 75 5.79 0.96 4.03
N ILE A 76 4.58 1.17 3.54
CA ILE A 76 4.17 0.85 2.16
C ILE A 76 4.00 2.17 1.41
N THR A 77 4.70 2.33 0.29
CA THR A 77 4.63 3.53 -0.53
C THR A 77 4.25 3.19 -1.96
N SER A 78 3.22 3.85 -2.50
CA SER A 78 2.84 3.77 -3.91
C SER A 78 2.75 5.17 -4.52
N VAL A 79 3.05 5.29 -5.81
CA VAL A 79 2.76 6.53 -6.56
C VAL A 79 1.48 6.38 -7.34
N ASN A 80 1.40 5.37 -8.20
CA ASN A 80 0.21 5.07 -9.02
C ASN A 80 -0.06 3.58 -8.94
N GLY A 81 -1.22 3.21 -8.52
CA GLY A 81 -1.65 1.83 -8.34
C GLY A 81 -2.33 1.63 -6.98
N ASP A 82 -3.16 0.65 -6.92
CA ASP A 82 -3.98 0.39 -5.76
C ASP A 82 -3.21 -0.39 -4.69
N ILE A 83 -3.57 -0.16 -3.44
CA ILE A 83 -3.04 -0.89 -2.29
C ILE A 83 -4.17 -1.70 -1.67
N ASN A 84 -4.12 -3.01 -1.83
CA ASN A 84 -5.13 -3.93 -1.34
C ASN A 84 -4.53 -4.82 -0.23
N LEU A 85 -4.96 -4.59 1.01
CA LEU A 85 -4.46 -5.30 2.19
C LEU A 85 -5.60 -6.09 2.84
N VAL A 86 -5.44 -7.39 2.89
CA VAL A 86 -6.42 -8.33 3.48
C VAL A 86 -5.78 -9.05 4.66
N GLY A 87 -6.11 -8.68 5.88
CA GLY A 87 -5.55 -9.29 7.09
C GLY A 87 -4.05 -9.02 7.29
N VAL A 88 -3.58 -7.83 6.93
CA VAL A 88 -2.16 -7.42 6.94
C VAL A 88 -1.86 -6.47 8.08
N THR A 89 -0.70 -6.63 8.70
CA THR A 89 -0.18 -5.69 9.70
C THR A 89 0.92 -4.83 9.10
N VAL A 90 0.76 -3.50 9.14
CA VAL A 90 1.77 -2.51 8.75
C VAL A 90 2.19 -1.73 9.99
N LYS A 91 3.48 -1.76 10.32
CA LYS A 91 4.01 -1.14 11.56
C LYS A 91 4.23 0.35 11.45
N GLU A 92 4.48 0.84 10.26
CA GLU A 92 4.68 2.27 9.96
C GLU A 92 3.57 2.77 9.03
N ASP A 93 3.87 3.70 8.16
CA ASP A 93 2.90 4.43 7.36
C ASP A 93 2.51 3.74 6.05
N ILE A 94 1.32 4.08 5.56
CA ILE A 94 0.92 3.84 4.17
C ILE A 94 0.88 5.20 3.47
N GLU A 95 1.66 5.35 2.41
CA GLU A 95 1.69 6.57 1.62
C GLU A 95 1.32 6.29 0.17
N THR A 96 0.37 7.04 -0.38
CA THR A 96 0.04 6.99 -1.80
C THR A 96 -0.16 8.39 -2.37
N LEU A 97 0.01 8.50 -3.68
CA LEU A 97 -0.29 9.72 -4.42
C LEU A 97 -1.59 9.55 -5.22
N ASN A 98 -1.67 8.52 -6.05
CA ASN A 98 -2.82 8.17 -6.89
C ASN A 98 -3.06 6.68 -6.79
N GLY A 99 -4.23 6.27 -6.49
CA GLY A 99 -4.63 4.89 -6.37
C GLY A 99 -5.54 4.69 -5.16
N ASP A 100 -6.36 3.69 -5.25
CA ASP A 100 -7.26 3.36 -4.17
C ASP A 100 -6.53 2.60 -3.07
N VAL A 101 -6.96 2.76 -1.83
CA VAL A 101 -6.48 1.96 -0.71
C VAL A 101 -7.65 1.19 -0.12
N ASN A 102 -7.53 -0.12 -0.13
CA ASN A 102 -8.56 -1.03 0.36
C ASN A 102 -8.01 -1.86 1.52
N LEU A 103 -8.57 -1.68 2.70
CA LEU A 103 -8.17 -2.36 3.92
C LEU A 103 -9.32 -3.19 4.45
N SER A 104 -9.06 -4.48 4.69
CA SER A 104 -10.07 -5.42 5.13
C SER A 104 -9.52 -6.54 6.03
N ASP A 105 -10.43 -7.35 6.55
CA ASP A 105 -10.18 -8.62 7.25
C ASP A 105 -9.19 -8.48 8.42
N MET A 106 -9.50 -7.57 9.36
CA MET A 106 -8.70 -7.31 10.57
C MET A 106 -7.29 -6.75 10.29
N SER A 107 -7.07 -6.10 9.15
CA SER A 107 -5.81 -5.39 8.92
C SER A 107 -5.54 -4.34 10.02
N VAL A 108 -4.28 -4.17 10.37
CA VAL A 108 -3.84 -3.23 11.42
C VAL A 108 -2.75 -2.32 10.88
N ILE A 109 -2.99 -1.02 10.93
CA ILE A 109 -2.02 0.01 10.55
C ILE A 109 -1.63 0.78 11.81
N PHE A 110 -0.35 0.73 12.17
CA PHE A 110 0.15 1.44 13.36
C PHE A 110 0.50 2.90 13.08
N GLY A 111 1.00 3.20 11.90
CA GLY A 111 1.31 4.55 11.46
C GLY A 111 0.13 5.29 10.83
N ASP A 112 0.43 6.28 10.02
CA ASP A 112 -0.54 7.12 9.32
C ASP A 112 -0.86 6.56 7.93
N ILE A 113 -2.04 6.91 7.42
CA ILE A 113 -2.40 6.71 6.01
C ILE A 113 -2.39 8.08 5.35
N THR A 114 -1.47 8.32 4.43
CA THR A 114 -1.28 9.63 3.82
C THR A 114 -1.53 9.60 2.32
N TYR A 115 -2.49 10.39 1.85
CA TYR A 115 -2.65 10.75 0.44
C TYR A 115 -1.87 12.02 0.16
N LYS A 116 -0.78 11.91 -0.61
CA LYS A 116 0.10 13.04 -0.93
C LYS A 116 -0.55 13.99 -1.95
N LYS A 117 -0.14 15.25 -1.90
CA LYS A 117 -0.56 16.23 -2.91
C LYS A 117 0.25 16.02 -4.19
N PRO A 118 -0.40 15.94 -5.36
CA PRO A 118 0.30 15.93 -6.64
C PRO A 118 1.07 17.22 -6.89
N ASP A 119 2.27 17.13 -7.45
CA ASP A 119 3.12 18.31 -7.74
C ASP A 119 2.63 19.14 -8.92
N SER A 120 1.68 18.65 -9.73
CA SER A 120 1.21 19.36 -10.93
C SER A 120 -0.21 19.90 -10.77
N LYS A 121 -0.43 21.11 -11.35
CA LYS A 121 -1.75 21.75 -11.45
C LYS A 121 -2.70 21.07 -12.45
N TRP A 122 -2.29 19.99 -13.08
CA TRP A 122 -3.01 19.30 -14.16
C TRP A 122 -3.85 18.12 -13.68
N PHE A 123 -3.97 17.92 -12.37
CA PHE A 123 -4.86 16.89 -11.84
C PHE A 123 -6.29 17.42 -11.88
N ASP A 124 -7.08 16.82 -12.75
CA ASP A 124 -8.51 17.07 -12.83
C ASP A 124 -9.15 16.66 -11.49
N SER A 125 -9.97 17.54 -10.94
CA SER A 125 -10.63 17.32 -9.65
C SER A 125 -11.65 16.17 -9.65
N ASP A 126 -11.90 15.59 -10.81
CA ASP A 126 -12.89 14.53 -10.98
C ASP A 126 -12.34 13.12 -10.71
N ASP A 127 -11.01 12.93 -10.77
CA ASP A 127 -10.37 11.64 -10.47
C ASP A 127 -9.89 11.59 -9.00
N LYS A 128 -10.82 11.26 -8.13
CA LYS A 128 -10.56 11.14 -6.69
C LYS A 128 -10.29 9.69 -6.35
N PRO A 129 -9.11 9.36 -5.79
CA PRO A 129 -8.88 8.03 -5.25
C PRO A 129 -9.86 7.74 -4.11
N THR A 130 -10.07 6.46 -3.86
CA THR A 130 -10.98 5.99 -2.80
C THR A 130 -10.19 5.32 -1.68
N LEU A 131 -10.51 5.66 -0.45
CA LEU A 131 -10.05 4.93 0.73
C LEU A 131 -11.22 4.12 1.30
N THR A 132 -11.12 2.81 1.17
CA THR A 132 -12.12 1.86 1.69
C THR A 132 -11.57 1.15 2.92
N ILE A 133 -12.29 1.23 4.04
CA ILE A 133 -11.90 0.60 5.29
C ILE A 133 -13.09 -0.17 5.85
N ASP A 134 -12.96 -1.49 5.97
CA ASP A 134 -13.99 -2.31 6.57
C ASP A 134 -14.07 -2.10 8.11
N LYS A 135 -15.13 -2.63 8.71
CA LYS A 135 -15.40 -2.45 10.15
C LYS A 135 -14.40 -3.15 11.07
N THR A 136 -13.64 -4.11 10.57
CA THR A 136 -12.73 -4.94 11.37
C THR A 136 -11.30 -4.38 11.45
N VAL A 137 -10.99 -3.42 10.57
CA VAL A 137 -9.66 -2.80 10.45
C VAL A 137 -9.39 -1.87 11.64
N LYS A 138 -8.15 -1.86 12.10
CA LYS A 138 -7.67 -0.95 13.13
C LYS A 138 -6.59 -0.02 12.59
N ILE A 139 -6.79 1.28 12.77
CA ILE A 139 -5.80 2.31 12.45
C ILE A 139 -5.42 2.99 13.75
N HIS A 140 -4.14 2.95 14.11
CA HIS A 140 -3.65 3.62 15.32
C HIS A 140 -3.27 5.07 15.05
N GLY A 141 -2.70 5.36 13.89
CA GLY A 141 -2.36 6.70 13.44
C GLY A 141 -3.55 7.51 12.91
N SER A 142 -3.25 8.49 12.10
CA SER A 142 -4.19 9.40 11.44
C SER A 142 -4.38 9.07 9.96
N ILE A 143 -5.46 9.57 9.37
CA ILE A 143 -5.70 9.53 7.93
C ILE A 143 -5.49 10.96 7.41
N ILE A 144 -4.36 11.19 6.75
CA ILE A 144 -3.91 12.53 6.32
C ILE A 144 -4.20 12.70 4.83
N LEU A 145 -5.10 13.62 4.52
CA LEU A 145 -5.51 13.90 3.16
C LEU A 145 -4.94 15.25 2.72
N ASN A 146 -3.97 15.22 1.80
CA ASN A 146 -3.43 16.42 1.15
C ASN A 146 -4.02 16.65 -0.25
N ARG A 147 -5.07 15.92 -0.59
CA ARG A 147 -5.90 16.03 -1.79
C ARG A 147 -7.29 15.49 -1.51
N PRO A 148 -8.28 15.80 -2.36
CA PRO A 148 -9.61 15.16 -2.27
C PRO A 148 -9.54 13.65 -2.44
N VAL A 149 -10.18 12.90 -1.53
CA VAL A 149 -10.27 11.44 -1.51
C VAL A 149 -11.70 11.06 -1.18
N SER A 150 -12.23 10.05 -1.85
CA SER A 150 -13.52 9.47 -1.51
C SER A 150 -13.36 8.50 -0.34
N LEU A 151 -14.13 8.70 0.73
CA LEU A 151 -14.02 7.89 1.95
C LEU A 151 -15.19 6.92 2.05
N VAL A 152 -14.88 5.63 2.15
CA VAL A 152 -15.86 4.55 2.34
C VAL A 152 -15.49 3.78 3.60
N PHE A 153 -16.05 4.15 4.74
CA PHE A 153 -15.78 3.55 6.04
C PHE A 153 -16.99 2.80 6.56
N GLU A 154 -16.86 1.52 6.78
CA GLU A 154 -17.91 0.73 7.43
C GLU A 154 -18.01 1.03 8.93
N ASN A 155 -16.91 1.45 9.57
CA ASN A 155 -16.91 1.93 10.95
C ASN A 155 -16.83 3.46 10.98
N PRO A 156 -17.90 4.15 11.44
CA PRO A 156 -17.90 5.61 11.49
C PRO A 156 -16.81 6.23 12.36
N ALA A 157 -16.23 5.48 13.29
CA ALA A 157 -15.14 5.96 14.14
C ALA A 157 -13.88 6.33 13.34
N HIS A 158 -13.67 5.77 12.16
CA HIS A 158 -12.53 6.12 11.31
C HIS A 158 -12.59 7.58 10.81
N HIS A 159 -13.77 8.17 10.68
CA HIS A 159 -13.90 9.59 10.32
C HIS A 159 -13.24 10.54 11.34
N GLN A 160 -13.15 10.14 12.62
CA GLN A 160 -12.50 10.94 13.65
C GLN A 160 -10.97 11.01 13.49
N LYS A 161 -10.39 10.12 12.68
CA LYS A 161 -8.95 10.06 12.40
C LYS A 161 -8.55 10.85 11.16
N VAL A 162 -9.52 11.39 10.41
CA VAL A 162 -9.27 12.11 9.16
C VAL A 162 -8.79 13.53 9.45
N VAL A 163 -7.66 13.89 8.86
CA VAL A 163 -7.07 15.22 8.86
C VAL A 163 -6.94 15.69 7.41
N GLU A 164 -7.72 16.69 7.04
CA GLU A 164 -7.67 17.29 5.70
C GLU A 164 -6.74 18.50 5.71
N SER A 165 -5.77 18.51 4.81
CA SER A 165 -4.75 19.56 4.69
C SER A 165 -4.76 20.23 3.31
N TYR A 166 -5.85 20.14 2.57
CA TYR A 166 -6.02 20.77 1.26
C TYR A 166 -7.14 21.82 1.31
N HIS A 167 -7.00 22.89 0.52
CA HIS A 167 -8.07 23.85 0.30
C HIS A 167 -8.73 23.57 -1.04
N VAL A 168 -10.05 23.39 -1.03
CA VAL A 168 -10.85 23.40 -2.27
C VAL A 168 -11.00 24.87 -2.65
N GLU A 169 -10.32 25.31 -3.72
CA GLU A 169 -10.61 26.62 -4.31
C GLU A 169 -12.03 26.58 -4.86
N GLN A 170 -12.89 27.45 -4.34
CA GLN A 170 -14.28 27.64 -4.80
C GLN A 170 -14.29 28.43 -6.10
#